data_2f37ff807664443c04e15833149731c3
#
_entry.id   2f37ff807664443c04e15833149731c3
#
_cell.length_a   1.000
_cell.length_b   1.000
_cell.length_c   1.000
_cell.angle_alpha   90.00
_cell.angle_beta   90.00
_cell.angle_gamma   90.00
#
_symmetry.space_group_name_H-M   'P 1'
#
loop_
_entity.id
_entity.type
_entity.pdbx_description
1 polymer ?
#
loop_
_entity_poly.entity_id
_entity_poly.type
_entity_poly.pdbx_seq_one_letter_code
_entity_poly.pdbx_strand_id
1 'polypeptide(L)'
;MLYGVSDRLRQQGYRHIKTYGCELNDALYALAAIEARFRDMSTIKCGNTLTTVPFADMEESFDFIVANPPYGTKWKGYEKEVKNNRLGQFPAGYPEIKDGQLLFMQHILWQLADSGIAVEVHNGSTLFSGDAGSGESNIRKYIFDKDWVEAIIQMPQQEFFNTGIYTYLWIMNKNKPQERKGKVALIDGSNGWAPEKPSKGDKRRRMLSEHMDKIVEALSSFEPSDICKIYDNEYFYYNKQSLTLTEISDEGRYVGETICADSNTFEIKNPTAVSVGDIHYDKLQELSNEEIKNIAKLVKEAKQDLAISIETEKDGIYAFNPDVCTIIHTKEDGTIMDLGCGTFVFKASTGKKNSNHKVTITPCTTGDYEIIPHHKDATANTKEIDAFMKKYVFKPYILGNNTVGVEINFNKEFYVPEKLEKAEDILRKIKELNSEFKNFEL
;
A
#
# COMPACT_ATOMS: atom_id res chain seq x y z
N MET A 1 -16.87 9.12 25.32
CA MET A 1 -16.44 7.71 25.24
C MET A 1 -15.92 7.21 26.57
N LEU A 2 -14.88 7.81 27.15
CA LEU A 2 -14.23 7.34 28.39
C LEU A 2 -15.22 7.05 29.53
N TYR A 3 -16.05 8.02 29.88
CA TYR A 3 -17.03 7.86 30.98
C TYR A 3 -18.18 6.89 30.64
N GLY A 4 -18.57 6.78 29.37
CA GLY A 4 -19.54 5.77 28.96
C GLY A 4 -19.04 4.35 29.22
N VAL A 5 -17.75 4.07 28.95
CA VAL A 5 -17.14 2.77 29.26
C VAL A 5 -17.09 2.55 30.78
N SER A 6 -16.61 3.55 31.55
CA SER A 6 -16.52 3.41 33.01
C SER A 6 -17.89 3.23 33.67
N ASP A 7 -18.93 3.94 33.22
CA ASP A 7 -20.30 3.81 33.72
C ASP A 7 -20.87 2.42 33.42
N ARG A 8 -20.58 1.86 32.21
CA ARG A 8 -20.99 0.50 31.85
C ARG A 8 -20.31 -0.56 32.73
N LEU A 9 -19.01 -0.41 32.96
CA LEU A 9 -18.27 -1.29 33.86
C LEU A 9 -18.79 -1.25 35.29
N ARG A 10 -19.14 -0.05 35.80
CA ARG A 10 -19.77 0.10 37.12
C ARG A 10 -21.13 -0.59 37.23
N GLN A 11 -21.96 -0.50 36.18
CA GLN A 11 -23.22 -1.26 36.06
C GLN A 11 -23.02 -2.75 36.12
N GLN A 12 -21.88 -3.25 35.64
CA GLN A 12 -21.50 -4.66 35.70
C GLN A 12 -20.86 -5.09 37.05
N GLY A 13 -20.75 -4.15 37.99
CA GLY A 13 -20.26 -4.45 39.35
C GLY A 13 -18.80 -4.11 39.62
N TYR A 14 -18.06 -3.60 38.64
CA TYR A 14 -16.69 -3.11 38.87
C TYR A 14 -16.69 -1.83 39.67
N ARG A 15 -16.04 -1.81 40.86
CA ARG A 15 -16.07 -0.66 41.78
C ARG A 15 -14.84 0.25 41.71
N HIS A 16 -13.67 -0.31 41.39
CA HIS A 16 -12.41 0.42 41.42
C HIS A 16 -11.91 0.69 40.01
N ILE A 17 -12.53 1.68 39.33
CA ILE A 17 -12.19 2.04 37.95
C ILE A 17 -11.46 3.38 37.98
N LYS A 18 -10.19 3.37 37.60
CA LYS A 18 -9.41 4.58 37.32
C LYS A 18 -9.56 4.97 35.87
N THR A 19 -9.83 6.22 35.60
CA THR A 19 -9.97 6.74 34.23
C THR A 19 -8.91 7.80 33.96
N TYR A 20 -8.31 7.71 32.78
CA TYR A 20 -7.26 8.61 32.31
C TYR A 20 -7.63 9.17 30.95
N GLY A 21 -7.37 10.44 30.72
CA GLY A 21 -7.63 11.08 29.44
C GLY A 21 -6.57 12.11 29.10
N CYS A 22 -6.32 12.28 27.81
CA CYS A 22 -5.42 13.28 27.27
C CYS A 22 -6.15 14.13 26.24
N GLU A 23 -6.03 15.45 26.34
CA GLU A 23 -6.62 16.40 25.41
C GLU A 23 -5.58 17.45 25.03
N LEU A 24 -5.46 17.73 23.74
CA LEU A 24 -4.51 18.71 23.21
C LEU A 24 -5.04 20.14 23.28
N ASN A 25 -6.35 20.32 23.07
CA ASN A 25 -6.98 21.63 23.04
C ASN A 25 -7.28 22.12 24.47
N ASP A 26 -6.73 23.28 24.85
CA ASP A 26 -6.86 23.84 26.18
C ASP A 26 -8.32 24.05 26.62
N ALA A 27 -9.20 24.50 25.72
CA ALA A 27 -10.61 24.74 26.05
C ALA A 27 -11.38 23.44 26.29
N LEU A 28 -11.12 22.42 25.46
CA LEU A 28 -11.70 21.08 25.61
C LEU A 28 -11.11 20.36 26.83
N TYR A 29 -9.82 20.56 27.12
CA TYR A 29 -9.18 20.07 28.33
C TYR A 29 -9.86 20.67 29.58
N ALA A 30 -10.11 21.98 29.60
CA ALA A 30 -10.78 22.64 30.73
C ALA A 30 -12.17 22.02 30.98
N LEU A 31 -12.95 21.78 29.92
CA LEU A 31 -14.26 21.11 30.04
C LEU A 31 -14.13 19.68 30.56
N ALA A 32 -13.22 18.91 30.02
CA ALA A 32 -12.96 17.54 30.44
C ALA A 32 -12.45 17.47 31.89
N ALA A 33 -11.60 18.41 32.30
CA ALA A 33 -11.09 18.51 33.68
C ALA A 33 -12.20 18.89 34.69
N ILE A 34 -13.16 19.72 34.29
CA ILE A 34 -14.35 20.02 35.12
C ILE A 34 -15.19 18.75 35.26
N GLU A 35 -15.49 18.05 34.19
CA GLU A 35 -16.26 16.80 34.25
C GLU A 35 -15.55 15.73 35.10
N ALA A 36 -14.24 15.63 34.99
CA ALA A 36 -13.43 14.69 35.77
C ALA A 36 -13.58 14.91 37.31
N ARG A 37 -13.79 16.15 37.73
CA ARG A 37 -14.00 16.47 39.17
C ARG A 37 -15.29 15.90 39.75
N PHE A 38 -16.26 15.62 38.90
CA PHE A 38 -17.51 14.96 39.31
C PHE A 38 -17.43 13.42 39.17
N ARG A 39 -16.28 12.90 38.83
CA ARG A 39 -16.01 11.46 38.62
C ARG A 39 -14.92 10.99 39.58
N ASP A 40 -15.21 9.93 40.32
CA ASP A 40 -14.21 9.33 41.20
C ASP A 40 -13.05 8.75 40.39
N MET A 41 -11.81 8.99 40.86
CA MET A 41 -10.59 8.40 40.31
C MET A 41 -10.34 8.72 38.81
N SER A 42 -10.73 9.96 38.38
CA SER A 42 -10.51 10.41 37.01
C SER A 42 -9.36 11.42 36.93
N THR A 43 -8.46 11.22 36.00
CA THR A 43 -7.30 12.09 35.74
C THR A 43 -7.26 12.47 34.26
N ILE A 44 -7.38 13.78 33.97
CA ILE A 44 -7.24 14.33 32.63
C ILE A 44 -5.98 15.20 32.61
N LYS A 45 -5.11 14.98 31.59
CA LYS A 45 -3.92 15.80 31.37
C LYS A 45 -4.03 16.55 30.04
N CYS A 46 -3.49 17.77 30.01
CA CYS A 46 -3.34 18.54 28.78
C CYS A 46 -2.02 18.16 28.11
N GLY A 47 -2.05 17.91 26.79
CA GLY A 47 -0.85 17.63 26.02
C GLY A 47 -1.10 16.87 24.74
N ASN A 48 -0.05 16.77 23.94
CA ASN A 48 -0.08 16.01 22.69
C ASN A 48 0.34 14.56 22.97
N THR A 49 -0.55 13.64 22.73
CA THR A 49 -0.36 12.19 22.90
C THR A 49 0.89 11.66 22.18
N LEU A 50 1.21 12.24 21.02
CA LEU A 50 2.30 11.75 20.17
C LEU A 50 3.68 12.36 20.49
N THR A 51 3.72 13.52 21.16
CA THR A 51 4.97 14.27 21.40
C THR A 51 5.29 14.47 22.87
N THR A 52 4.37 15.04 23.66
CA THR A 52 4.57 15.29 25.08
C THR A 52 4.23 14.08 25.95
N VAL A 53 3.43 13.16 25.42
CA VAL A 53 3.06 11.88 26.04
C VAL A 53 2.72 12.02 27.52
N PRO A 54 1.60 12.66 27.89
CA PRO A 54 1.29 13.05 29.29
C PRO A 54 1.25 11.90 30.30
N PHE A 55 1.15 10.65 29.84
CA PHE A 55 1.19 9.42 30.63
C PHE A 55 2.34 8.51 30.20
N ALA A 56 3.53 9.08 29.95
CA ALA A 56 4.70 8.34 29.52
C ALA A 56 5.20 7.30 30.56
N ASP A 57 4.85 7.50 31.82
CA ASP A 57 5.13 6.59 32.93
C ASP A 57 4.15 5.42 33.05
N MET A 58 3.19 5.32 32.13
CA MET A 58 2.13 4.30 32.10
C MET A 58 2.18 3.42 30.85
N GLU A 59 3.38 3.01 30.44
CA GLU A 59 3.55 1.99 29.41
C GLU A 59 2.92 0.67 29.87
N GLU A 60 2.26 -0.04 28.94
CA GLU A 60 1.61 -1.34 29.16
C GLU A 60 0.71 -1.41 30.42
N SER A 61 0.03 -0.31 30.76
CA SER A 61 -0.68 -0.17 32.03
C SER A 61 -2.20 -0.14 31.91
N PHE A 62 -2.76 0.05 30.72
CA PHE A 62 -4.20 0.23 30.56
C PHE A 62 -4.90 -1.06 30.17
N ASP A 63 -5.91 -1.45 30.94
CA ASP A 63 -6.76 -2.62 30.62
C ASP A 63 -7.70 -2.34 29.43
N PHE A 64 -8.19 -1.08 29.31
CA PHE A 64 -9.08 -0.64 28.24
C PHE A 64 -8.67 0.72 27.70
N ILE A 65 -8.54 0.83 26.40
CA ILE A 65 -8.31 2.11 25.73
C ILE A 65 -9.38 2.33 24.67
N VAL A 66 -9.99 3.52 24.66
CA VAL A 66 -10.94 3.94 23.64
C VAL A 66 -10.50 5.28 23.04
N ALA A 67 -10.40 5.36 21.72
CA ALA A 67 -9.97 6.57 21.04
C ALA A 67 -10.73 6.81 19.73
N ASN A 68 -10.88 8.07 19.39
CA ASN A 68 -11.33 8.54 18.09
C ASN A 68 -10.39 9.67 17.65
N PRO A 69 -9.20 9.30 17.15
CA PRO A 69 -8.21 10.28 16.73
C PRO A 69 -8.69 11.06 15.49
N PRO A 70 -8.09 12.22 15.20
CA PRO A 70 -8.46 13.00 14.03
C PRO A 70 -8.08 12.26 12.73
N TYR A 71 -9.02 12.19 11.77
CA TYR A 71 -8.81 11.53 10.49
C TYR A 71 -8.03 12.41 9.50
N GLY A 72 -7.10 11.81 8.75
CA GLY A 72 -6.36 12.49 7.69
C GLY A 72 -5.54 13.70 8.13
N THR A 73 -5.18 13.77 9.40
CA THR A 73 -4.46 14.92 9.95
C THR A 73 -2.97 14.82 9.66
N LYS A 74 -2.42 15.89 9.04
CA LYS A 74 -0.99 16.01 8.77
C LYS A 74 -0.21 16.19 10.07
N TRP A 75 0.83 15.40 10.27
CA TRP A 75 1.71 15.48 11.43
C TRP A 75 3.08 16.12 11.16
N LYS A 76 3.24 16.76 9.98
CA LYS A 76 4.47 17.45 9.58
C LYS A 76 4.96 18.49 10.60
N GLY A 77 4.04 19.17 11.30
CA GLY A 77 4.38 20.21 12.26
C GLY A 77 5.15 19.71 13.48
N TYR A 78 5.02 18.43 13.82
CA TYR A 78 5.68 17.78 14.96
C TYR A 78 6.46 16.51 14.57
N GLU A 79 6.83 16.42 13.29
CA GLU A 79 7.58 15.27 12.75
C GLU A 79 8.89 15.03 13.50
N LYS A 80 9.62 16.10 13.82
CA LYS A 80 10.91 16.00 14.53
C LYS A 80 10.74 15.44 15.93
N GLU A 81 9.73 15.91 16.66
CA GLU A 81 9.44 15.45 18.02
C GLU A 81 9.03 13.96 18.00
N VAL A 82 8.14 13.57 17.09
CA VAL A 82 7.70 12.18 16.93
C VAL A 82 8.88 11.26 16.60
N LYS A 83 9.71 11.63 15.60
CA LYS A 83 10.87 10.81 15.19
C LYS A 83 11.99 10.77 16.21
N ASN A 84 12.15 11.80 17.03
CA ASN A 84 13.16 11.87 18.10
C ASN A 84 12.67 11.27 19.42
N ASN A 85 11.43 10.86 19.50
CA ASN A 85 10.86 10.24 20.68
C ASN A 85 11.55 8.88 20.95
N ARG A 86 12.06 8.70 22.17
CA ARG A 86 12.81 7.50 22.58
C ARG A 86 12.00 6.56 23.46
N LEU A 87 10.71 6.79 23.60
CA LEU A 87 9.83 5.99 24.47
C LEU A 87 9.46 4.62 23.84
N GLY A 88 9.77 4.39 22.57
CA GLY A 88 9.43 3.13 21.91
C GLY A 88 7.99 3.04 21.40
N GLN A 89 7.25 4.15 21.35
CA GLN A 89 5.85 4.20 20.92
C GLN A 89 5.62 3.74 19.48
N PHE A 90 6.62 3.83 18.59
CA PHE A 90 6.48 3.62 17.15
C PHE A 90 7.39 2.51 16.63
N PRO A 91 7.25 1.27 17.12
CA PRO A 91 8.18 0.18 16.81
C PRO A 91 8.12 -0.28 15.35
N ALA A 92 7.00 -0.04 14.66
CA ALA A 92 6.82 -0.41 13.25
C ALA A 92 7.15 0.73 12.27
N GLY A 93 7.69 1.86 12.76
CA GLY A 93 8.02 3.03 11.96
C GLY A 93 6.86 4.03 11.83
N TYR A 94 6.85 4.79 10.75
CA TYR A 94 5.99 5.97 10.61
C TYR A 94 5.18 5.90 9.33
N PRO A 95 3.87 6.27 9.37
CA PRO A 95 3.05 6.43 8.17
C PRO A 95 3.46 7.69 7.40
N GLU A 96 2.89 7.89 6.21
CA GLU A 96 3.05 9.14 5.47
C GLU A 96 2.66 10.36 6.31
N ILE A 97 3.38 11.47 6.10
CA ILE A 97 3.18 12.73 6.85
C ILE A 97 1.76 13.31 6.72
N LYS A 98 1.07 12.94 5.66
CA LYS A 98 -0.30 13.45 5.38
C LYS A 98 -1.39 12.82 6.24
N ASP A 99 -1.14 11.65 6.87
CA ASP A 99 -2.12 10.94 7.72
C ASP A 99 -1.45 10.31 8.95
N GLY A 100 -1.76 10.83 10.14
CA GLY A 100 -1.18 10.40 11.42
C GLY A 100 -1.97 9.33 12.16
N GLN A 101 -3.07 8.80 11.63
CA GLN A 101 -3.95 7.87 12.36
C GLN A 101 -3.18 6.64 12.90
N LEU A 102 -2.30 6.04 12.10
CA LEU A 102 -1.52 4.87 12.52
C LEU A 102 -0.43 5.18 13.56
N LEU A 103 -0.09 6.45 13.81
CA LEU A 103 0.71 6.83 14.99
C LEU A 103 -0.09 6.67 16.28
N PHE A 104 -1.37 7.09 16.28
CA PHE A 104 -2.24 6.90 17.44
C PHE A 104 -2.45 5.42 17.73
N MET A 105 -2.66 4.59 16.71
CA MET A 105 -2.79 3.15 16.87
C MET A 105 -1.56 2.53 17.54
N GLN A 106 -0.34 2.88 17.09
CA GLN A 106 0.88 2.38 17.74
C GLN A 106 1.02 2.89 19.17
N HIS A 107 0.71 4.18 19.44
CA HIS A 107 0.73 4.73 20.78
C HIS A 107 -0.24 4.02 21.72
N ILE A 108 -1.47 3.75 21.26
CA ILE A 108 -2.48 3.00 22.01
C ILE A 108 -1.96 1.62 22.37
N LEU A 109 -1.41 0.91 21.40
CA LEU A 109 -0.84 -0.43 21.61
C LEU A 109 0.37 -0.41 22.55
N TRP A 110 1.18 0.66 22.53
CA TRP A 110 2.29 0.82 23.44
C TRP A 110 1.82 1.01 24.91
N GLN A 111 0.70 1.71 25.14
CA GLN A 111 0.14 1.91 26.48
C GLN A 111 -0.77 0.77 26.97
N LEU A 112 -1.25 -0.07 26.06
CA LEU A 112 -2.17 -1.16 26.37
C LEU A 112 -1.46 -2.29 27.11
N ALA A 113 -2.01 -2.74 28.23
CA ALA A 113 -1.51 -3.89 28.99
C ALA A 113 -1.54 -5.18 28.14
N ASP A 114 -0.76 -6.18 28.54
CA ASP A 114 -0.69 -7.47 27.85
C ASP A 114 -2.04 -8.23 27.80
N SER A 115 -2.92 -7.97 28.75
CA SER A 115 -4.30 -8.48 28.76
C SER A 115 -5.35 -7.48 28.30
N GLY A 116 -4.90 -6.31 27.79
CA GLY A 116 -5.76 -5.19 27.50
C GLY A 116 -6.47 -5.29 26.17
N ILE A 117 -7.58 -4.56 26.07
CA ILE A 117 -8.39 -4.40 24.85
C ILE A 117 -8.47 -2.92 24.50
N ALA A 118 -8.23 -2.59 23.23
CA ALA A 118 -8.41 -1.24 22.71
C ALA A 118 -9.43 -1.21 21.58
N VAL A 119 -10.19 -0.11 21.54
CA VAL A 119 -11.11 0.20 20.45
C VAL A 119 -10.78 1.58 19.90
N GLU A 120 -10.42 1.62 18.64
CA GLU A 120 -10.04 2.85 17.96
C GLU A 120 -10.85 3.05 16.68
N VAL A 121 -11.31 4.29 16.47
CA VAL A 121 -12.09 4.68 15.29
C VAL A 121 -11.17 5.23 14.21
N HIS A 122 -11.24 4.68 13.01
CA HIS A 122 -10.47 5.12 11.87
C HIS A 122 -11.34 5.35 10.63
N ASN A 123 -10.83 6.10 9.67
CA ASN A 123 -11.36 6.09 8.32
C ASN A 123 -10.81 4.87 7.53
N GLY A 124 -11.30 4.66 6.31
CA GLY A 124 -10.91 3.51 5.49
C GLY A 124 -9.44 3.49 5.06
N SER A 125 -8.74 4.65 5.06
CA SER A 125 -7.33 4.71 4.61
C SER A 125 -6.42 3.78 5.41
N THR A 126 -6.69 3.59 6.70
CA THR A 126 -5.88 2.72 7.55
C THR A 126 -5.93 1.24 7.16
N LEU A 127 -6.94 0.83 6.40
CA LEU A 127 -7.11 -0.56 5.95
C LEU A 127 -6.20 -0.89 4.75
N PHE A 128 -6.04 0.05 3.81
CA PHE A 128 -5.43 -0.25 2.51
C PHE A 128 -4.37 0.75 2.04
N SER A 129 -4.24 1.95 2.63
CA SER A 129 -3.24 2.92 2.18
C SER A 129 -1.82 2.38 2.34
N GLY A 130 -0.97 2.75 1.39
CA GLY A 130 0.44 2.39 1.36
C GLY A 130 0.71 1.00 0.81
N ASP A 131 1.63 0.94 -0.15
CA ASP A 131 2.11 -0.31 -0.75
C ASP A 131 2.93 -1.17 0.24
N ALA A 132 3.15 -2.43 -0.12
CA ALA A 132 4.07 -3.30 0.61
C ALA A 132 5.44 -2.61 0.82
N GLY A 133 5.93 -2.62 2.06
CA GLY A 133 7.15 -1.93 2.47
C GLY A 133 6.97 -0.45 2.83
N SER A 134 5.80 0.17 2.60
CA SER A 134 5.49 1.52 3.11
C SER A 134 5.29 1.51 4.62
N GLY A 135 5.31 2.70 5.23
CA GLY A 135 5.08 2.85 6.65
C GLY A 135 3.73 2.29 7.11
N GLU A 136 2.66 2.58 6.37
CA GLU A 136 1.30 2.10 6.67
C GLU A 136 1.21 0.57 6.61
N SER A 137 1.72 -0.02 5.52
CA SER A 137 1.71 -1.47 5.34
C SER A 137 2.57 -2.18 6.40
N ASN A 138 3.72 -1.60 6.76
CA ASN A 138 4.60 -2.14 7.80
C ASN A 138 3.95 -2.07 9.19
N ILE A 139 3.21 -1.00 9.50
CA ILE A 139 2.48 -0.89 10.77
C ILE A 139 1.36 -1.92 10.84
N ARG A 140 0.55 -2.08 9.76
CA ARG A 140 -0.45 -3.15 9.70
C ARG A 140 0.19 -4.53 9.88
N LYS A 141 1.28 -4.79 9.12
CA LYS A 141 2.02 -6.04 9.23
C LYS A 141 2.49 -6.33 10.65
N TYR A 142 3.07 -5.34 11.33
CA TYR A 142 3.51 -5.47 12.72
C TYR A 142 2.38 -5.88 13.66
N ILE A 143 1.21 -5.25 13.54
CA ILE A 143 0.06 -5.52 14.41
C ILE A 143 -0.54 -6.92 14.13
N PHE A 144 -0.57 -7.33 12.86
CA PHE A 144 -1.02 -8.66 12.44
C PHE A 144 -0.01 -9.75 12.83
N ASP A 145 1.29 -9.51 12.70
CA ASP A 145 2.36 -10.42 13.15
C ASP A 145 2.29 -10.70 14.65
N LYS A 146 1.86 -9.69 15.42
CA LYS A 146 1.61 -9.79 16.88
C LYS A 146 0.27 -10.45 17.21
N ASP A 147 -0.56 -10.70 16.22
CA ASP A 147 -1.92 -11.26 16.40
C ASP A 147 -2.81 -10.40 17.32
N TRP A 148 -2.70 -9.08 17.24
CA TRP A 148 -3.45 -8.17 18.12
C TRP A 148 -4.78 -7.69 17.54
N VAL A 149 -5.02 -7.81 16.24
CA VAL A 149 -6.32 -7.44 15.63
C VAL A 149 -7.33 -8.55 15.88
N GLU A 150 -8.36 -8.30 16.67
CA GLU A 150 -9.45 -9.25 16.91
C GLU A 150 -10.60 -9.07 15.93
N ALA A 151 -11.00 -7.83 15.70
CA ALA A 151 -12.06 -7.52 14.74
C ALA A 151 -11.90 -6.13 14.11
N ILE A 152 -12.48 -5.97 12.93
CA ILE A 152 -12.68 -4.67 12.27
C ILE A 152 -14.16 -4.56 11.92
N ILE A 153 -14.80 -3.48 12.39
CA ILE A 153 -16.25 -3.28 12.26
C ILE A 153 -16.48 -2.03 11.41
N GLN A 154 -17.14 -2.16 10.27
CA GLN A 154 -17.56 -1.02 9.46
C GLN A 154 -18.81 -0.38 10.06
N MET A 155 -18.76 0.93 10.27
CA MET A 155 -19.85 1.73 10.80
C MET A 155 -20.67 2.37 9.68
N PRO A 156 -21.94 2.73 9.93
CA PRO A 156 -22.74 3.47 8.96
C PRO A 156 -22.08 4.80 8.56
N GLN A 157 -22.27 5.18 7.30
CA GLN A 157 -21.95 6.56 6.88
C GLN A 157 -22.82 7.57 7.66
N GLN A 158 -22.31 8.80 7.82
CA GLN A 158 -23.04 9.89 8.47
C GLN A 158 -23.45 9.61 9.93
N GLU A 159 -22.77 8.69 10.62
CA GLU A 159 -22.96 8.42 12.04
C GLU A 159 -22.29 9.51 12.91
N PHE A 160 -21.21 10.12 12.44
CA PHE A 160 -20.45 11.12 13.17
C PHE A 160 -20.80 12.54 12.73
N PHE A 161 -20.61 13.54 13.66
CA PHE A 161 -21.06 14.92 13.46
C PHE A 161 -20.37 15.66 12.30
N ASN A 162 -19.09 15.39 12.07
CA ASN A 162 -18.24 16.18 11.17
C ASN A 162 -17.71 15.38 9.98
N THR A 163 -18.32 14.24 9.65
CA THR A 163 -17.89 13.42 8.53
C THR A 163 -19.02 12.58 7.96
N GLY A 164 -19.08 12.53 6.62
CA GLY A 164 -20.06 11.70 5.91
C GLY A 164 -19.49 10.35 5.43
N ILE A 165 -18.20 10.06 5.72
CA ILE A 165 -17.51 8.87 5.23
C ILE A 165 -17.82 7.62 6.07
N TYR A 166 -17.51 6.45 5.54
CA TYR A 166 -17.44 5.22 6.34
C TYR A 166 -16.29 5.32 7.34
N THR A 167 -16.55 4.86 8.55
CA THR A 167 -15.56 4.69 9.60
C THR A 167 -15.50 3.25 10.05
N TYR A 168 -14.39 2.87 10.65
CA TYR A 168 -14.11 1.51 11.07
C TYR A 168 -13.66 1.49 12.51
N LEU A 169 -14.23 0.61 13.32
CA LEU A 169 -13.74 0.33 14.66
C LEU A 169 -12.72 -0.80 14.57
N TRP A 170 -11.50 -0.51 14.98
CA TRP A 170 -10.47 -1.52 15.17
C TRP A 170 -10.54 -2.03 16.61
N ILE A 171 -10.85 -3.30 16.78
CA ILE A 171 -10.82 -3.98 18.06
C ILE A 171 -9.48 -4.70 18.17
N MET A 172 -8.64 -4.18 19.05
CA MET A 172 -7.31 -4.72 19.29
C MET A 172 -7.28 -5.40 20.66
N ASN A 173 -6.86 -6.66 20.71
CA ASN A 173 -6.80 -7.48 21.91
C ASN A 173 -5.42 -8.16 21.97
N LYS A 174 -4.61 -7.80 22.96
CA LYS A 174 -3.28 -8.40 23.13
C LYS A 174 -3.35 -9.84 23.68
N ASN A 175 -4.47 -10.24 24.26
CA ASN A 175 -4.67 -11.57 24.81
C ASN A 175 -5.95 -12.21 24.29
N LYS A 176 -5.99 -12.45 22.98
CA LYS A 176 -7.12 -13.16 22.36
C LYS A 176 -7.36 -14.52 23.00
N PRO A 177 -8.63 -14.92 23.19
CA PRO A 177 -8.98 -16.32 23.53
C PRO A 177 -8.38 -17.30 22.53
N GLN A 178 -8.09 -18.52 22.96
CA GLN A 178 -7.38 -19.50 22.13
C GLN A 178 -8.06 -19.78 20.80
N GLU A 179 -9.40 -19.82 20.78
CA GLU A 179 -10.23 -20.05 19.59
C GLU A 179 -10.19 -18.90 18.56
N ARG A 180 -9.76 -17.70 18.99
CA ARG A 180 -9.63 -16.50 18.14
C ARG A 180 -8.20 -16.20 17.71
N LYS A 181 -7.22 -16.90 18.27
CA LYS A 181 -5.81 -16.71 17.92
C LYS A 181 -5.59 -17.01 16.44
N GLY A 182 -4.81 -16.13 15.78
CA GLY A 182 -4.52 -16.20 14.36
C GLY A 182 -5.69 -15.83 13.45
N LYS A 183 -6.82 -15.33 14.00
CA LYS A 183 -8.02 -15.00 13.23
C LYS A 183 -8.46 -13.56 13.46
N VAL A 184 -9.17 -13.01 12.48
CA VAL A 184 -9.78 -11.68 12.51
C VAL A 184 -11.22 -11.75 12.04
N ALA A 185 -12.15 -11.13 12.77
CA ALA A 185 -13.52 -10.93 12.34
C ALA A 185 -13.65 -9.61 11.56
N LEU A 186 -14.23 -9.65 10.36
CA LEU A 186 -14.74 -8.48 9.66
C LEU A 186 -16.26 -8.42 9.86
N ILE A 187 -16.77 -7.28 10.36
CA ILE A 187 -18.20 -7.13 10.69
C ILE A 187 -18.76 -5.90 9.94
N ASP A 188 -19.75 -6.13 9.10
CA ASP A 188 -20.44 -5.08 8.36
C ASP A 188 -21.65 -4.53 9.13
N GLY A 189 -21.44 -3.42 9.84
CA GLY A 189 -22.49 -2.65 10.51
C GLY A 189 -23.08 -1.52 9.64
N SER A 190 -22.64 -1.37 8.40
CA SER A 190 -22.95 -0.21 7.54
C SER A 190 -24.42 0.03 7.29
N ASN A 191 -25.24 -1.01 7.30
CA ASN A 191 -26.68 -0.97 7.11
C ASN A 191 -27.50 -0.88 8.40
N GLY A 192 -26.82 -0.92 9.56
CA GLY A 192 -27.45 -0.88 10.89
C GLY A 192 -27.71 0.55 11.36
N TRP A 193 -28.69 1.27 10.80
CA TRP A 193 -28.99 2.66 11.19
C TRP A 193 -30.46 3.04 11.07
N ALA A 194 -30.81 4.11 11.78
CA ALA A 194 -32.08 4.84 11.63
C ALA A 194 -31.79 6.32 11.32
N PRO A 195 -32.72 7.06 10.66
CA PRO A 195 -32.53 8.48 10.42
C PRO A 195 -32.40 9.30 11.72
N GLU A 196 -31.39 10.15 11.80
CA GLU A 196 -31.28 11.16 12.86
C GLU A 196 -32.13 12.38 12.52
N LYS A 197 -33.16 12.65 13.31
CA LYS A 197 -34.11 13.77 13.07
C LYS A 197 -34.22 14.62 14.35
N PRO A 198 -33.96 15.94 14.27
CA PRO A 198 -33.36 16.68 13.15
C PRO A 198 -31.90 16.28 12.93
N SER A 199 -31.38 16.43 11.71
CA SER A 199 -29.98 16.20 11.40
C SER A 199 -29.08 17.17 12.19
N LYS A 200 -27.89 16.69 12.58
CA LYS A 200 -26.93 17.47 13.35
C LYS A 200 -25.62 17.61 12.55
N GLY A 201 -25.54 18.59 11.67
CA GLY A 201 -24.47 18.74 10.71
C GLY A 201 -24.46 17.58 9.73
N ASP A 202 -23.30 16.93 9.56
CA ASP A 202 -23.14 15.74 8.69
C ASP A 202 -23.75 14.47 9.28
N LYS A 203 -24.05 14.46 10.59
CA LYS A 203 -24.74 13.33 11.23
C LYS A 203 -26.22 13.30 10.82
N ARG A 204 -26.56 12.35 9.97
CA ARG A 204 -27.93 12.11 9.46
C ARG A 204 -28.46 10.74 9.82
N ARG A 205 -27.60 9.87 10.35
CA ARG A 205 -27.89 8.49 10.73
C ARG A 205 -27.48 8.28 12.17
N ARG A 206 -28.12 7.33 12.83
CA ARG A 206 -27.73 6.86 14.17
C ARG A 206 -27.94 5.36 14.27
N MET A 207 -27.06 4.70 14.95
CA MET A 207 -27.27 3.32 15.38
C MET A 207 -28.22 3.28 16.56
N LEU A 208 -29.24 2.44 16.49
CA LEU A 208 -30.13 2.13 17.61
C LEU A 208 -29.53 0.95 18.39
N SER A 209 -30.04 0.70 19.62
CA SER A 209 -29.58 -0.41 20.46
C SER A 209 -29.64 -1.74 19.72
N GLU A 210 -30.72 -2.02 19.01
CA GLU A 210 -30.89 -3.24 18.22
C GLU A 210 -29.81 -3.47 17.13
N HIS A 211 -29.29 -2.37 16.54
CA HIS A 211 -28.19 -2.45 15.57
C HIS A 211 -26.86 -2.73 16.28
N MET A 212 -26.64 -2.08 17.42
CA MET A 212 -25.45 -2.29 18.24
C MET A 212 -25.43 -3.71 18.81
N ASP A 213 -26.58 -4.20 19.28
CA ASP A 213 -26.72 -5.55 19.85
C ASP A 213 -26.35 -6.64 18.81
N LYS A 214 -26.75 -6.48 17.54
CA LYS A 214 -26.35 -7.39 16.45
C LYS A 214 -24.84 -7.41 16.22
N ILE A 215 -24.19 -6.25 16.26
CA ILE A 215 -22.71 -6.16 16.12
C ILE A 215 -22.04 -6.82 17.32
N VAL A 216 -22.52 -6.54 18.54
CA VAL A 216 -21.99 -7.13 19.78
C VAL A 216 -22.19 -8.64 19.79
N GLU A 217 -23.33 -9.14 19.32
CA GLU A 217 -23.59 -10.56 19.17
C GLU A 217 -22.62 -11.22 18.17
N ALA A 218 -22.44 -10.61 16.98
CA ALA A 218 -21.51 -11.09 15.97
C ALA A 218 -20.06 -11.14 16.48
N LEU A 219 -19.63 -10.10 17.23
CA LEU A 219 -18.31 -10.04 17.86
C LEU A 219 -18.16 -11.08 18.98
N SER A 220 -19.22 -11.30 19.77
CA SER A 220 -19.19 -12.20 20.93
C SER A 220 -19.23 -13.67 20.52
N SER A 221 -20.09 -14.02 19.57
CA SER A 221 -20.18 -15.38 19.02
C SER A 221 -18.94 -15.77 18.24
N PHE A 222 -18.33 -14.80 17.56
CA PHE A 222 -17.19 -14.99 16.66
C PHE A 222 -17.44 -16.09 15.62
N GLU A 223 -18.65 -16.10 15.06
CA GLU A 223 -19.11 -17.06 14.05
C GLU A 223 -19.49 -16.35 12.75
N PRO A 224 -19.29 -16.98 11.58
CA PRO A 224 -19.73 -16.41 10.32
C PRO A 224 -21.25 -16.19 10.28
N SER A 225 -21.66 -15.02 9.73
CA SER A 225 -23.07 -14.65 9.54
C SER A 225 -23.19 -13.72 8.33
N ASP A 226 -24.41 -13.23 8.05
CA ASP A 226 -24.64 -12.27 6.96
C ASP A 226 -23.82 -10.98 7.11
N ILE A 227 -23.52 -10.58 8.36
CA ILE A 227 -22.74 -9.37 8.67
C ILE A 227 -21.34 -9.68 9.20
N CYS A 228 -20.97 -10.93 9.44
CA CYS A 228 -19.69 -11.32 10.03
C CYS A 228 -18.97 -12.36 9.17
N LYS A 229 -17.72 -12.10 8.86
CA LYS A 229 -16.83 -13.05 8.19
C LYS A 229 -15.55 -13.21 9.00
N ILE A 230 -15.09 -14.45 9.15
CA ILE A 230 -13.88 -14.77 9.90
C ILE A 230 -12.79 -15.20 8.93
N TYR A 231 -11.62 -14.62 9.08
CA TYR A 231 -10.45 -14.90 8.26
C TYR A 231 -9.24 -15.24 9.13
N ASP A 232 -8.39 -16.13 8.64
CA ASP A 232 -7.06 -16.27 9.20
C ASP A 232 -6.24 -15.00 8.93
N ASN A 233 -5.35 -14.60 9.84
CA ASN A 233 -4.50 -13.41 9.68
C ASN A 233 -3.76 -13.44 8.33
N GLU A 234 -3.31 -14.62 7.90
CA GLU A 234 -2.56 -14.83 6.66
C GLU A 234 -3.31 -14.37 5.41
N TYR A 235 -4.64 -14.39 5.43
CA TYR A 235 -5.49 -13.93 4.32
C TYR A 235 -5.24 -12.48 3.90
N PHE A 236 -4.79 -11.63 4.82
CA PHE A 236 -4.54 -10.21 4.58
C PHE A 236 -3.13 -9.89 4.09
N TYR A 237 -2.26 -10.89 4.04
CA TYR A 237 -0.90 -10.73 3.54
C TYR A 237 -0.84 -10.94 2.04
N TYR A 238 0.03 -10.19 1.39
CA TYR A 238 0.32 -10.35 -0.03
C TYR A 238 1.79 -10.14 -0.34
N ASN A 239 2.24 -10.77 -1.41
CA ASN A 239 3.54 -10.53 -2.00
C ASN A 239 3.42 -9.43 -3.05
N LYS A 240 4.24 -8.38 -2.95
CA LYS A 240 4.52 -7.46 -4.05
C LYS A 240 5.84 -7.91 -4.68
N GLN A 241 5.73 -8.74 -5.72
CA GLN A 241 6.87 -9.28 -6.44
C GLN A 241 7.25 -8.32 -7.55
N SER A 242 8.39 -7.62 -7.41
CA SER A 242 8.90 -6.79 -8.49
C SER A 242 9.49 -7.66 -9.60
N LEU A 243 9.38 -7.18 -10.81
CA LEU A 243 9.92 -7.85 -11.99
C LEU A 243 10.39 -6.81 -13.02
N THR A 244 11.34 -7.22 -13.83
CA THR A 244 11.76 -6.49 -15.01
C THR A 244 11.27 -7.24 -16.22
N LEU A 245 10.33 -6.66 -16.96
CA LEU A 245 9.82 -7.19 -18.21
C LEU A 245 10.75 -6.79 -19.35
N THR A 246 10.98 -7.69 -20.28
CA THR A 246 11.64 -7.36 -21.53
C THR A 246 10.64 -6.80 -22.52
N GLU A 247 10.98 -5.72 -23.22
CA GLU A 247 10.18 -5.19 -24.31
C GLU A 247 10.24 -6.13 -25.50
N ILE A 248 9.12 -6.32 -26.18
CA ILE A 248 9.00 -7.16 -27.38
C ILE A 248 8.84 -6.19 -28.55
N SER A 249 9.64 -6.39 -29.62
CA SER A 249 9.44 -5.67 -30.88
C SER A 249 8.12 -6.08 -31.55
N ASP A 250 7.69 -5.32 -32.57
CA ASP A 250 6.46 -5.62 -33.31
C ASP A 250 6.50 -7.00 -33.97
N GLU A 251 7.72 -7.54 -34.28
CA GLU A 251 7.92 -8.88 -34.82
C GLU A 251 7.98 -9.98 -33.75
N GLY A 252 7.69 -9.66 -32.46
CA GLY A 252 7.69 -10.60 -31.37
C GLY A 252 9.07 -10.89 -30.77
N ARG A 253 10.10 -10.14 -31.14
CA ARG A 253 11.45 -10.28 -30.58
C ARG A 253 11.56 -9.49 -29.25
N TYR A 254 12.40 -9.94 -28.37
CA TYR A 254 12.64 -9.35 -27.07
C TYR A 254 14.14 -9.28 -26.75
N VAL A 255 14.51 -8.56 -25.71
CA VAL A 255 15.88 -8.48 -25.23
C VAL A 255 16.38 -9.89 -24.89
N GLY A 256 17.52 -10.27 -25.45
CA GLY A 256 18.15 -11.58 -25.19
C GLY A 256 18.50 -11.73 -23.71
N GLU A 257 18.38 -12.93 -23.17
CA GLU A 257 18.72 -13.28 -21.78
C GLU A 257 20.12 -12.84 -21.37
N THR A 258 21.08 -12.91 -22.31
CA THR A 258 22.49 -12.53 -22.10
C THR A 258 22.65 -11.05 -21.72
N ILE A 259 21.82 -10.15 -22.26
CA ILE A 259 21.87 -8.71 -21.92
C ILE A 259 21.12 -8.42 -20.61
N CYS A 260 20.04 -9.15 -20.32
CA CYS A 260 19.23 -8.96 -19.12
C CYS A 260 19.86 -9.58 -17.86
N ALA A 261 20.63 -10.66 -18.00
CA ALA A 261 21.13 -11.44 -16.88
C ALA A 261 22.19 -10.71 -16.03
N ASP A 262 22.98 -9.83 -16.64
CA ASP A 262 24.20 -9.25 -16.01
C ASP A 262 24.07 -7.78 -15.63
N SER A 263 23.07 -7.31 -14.96
CA SER A 263 23.04 -5.92 -14.47
C SER A 263 22.48 -4.84 -15.40
N ASN A 264 21.65 -5.16 -16.33
CA ASN A 264 20.98 -4.20 -17.23
C ASN A 264 21.87 -3.39 -18.18
N THR A 265 23.16 -3.65 -18.25
CA THR A 265 24.05 -3.01 -19.23
C THR A 265 25.18 -3.96 -19.64
N PHE A 266 25.49 -3.97 -20.93
CA PHE A 266 26.62 -4.70 -21.49
C PHE A 266 27.65 -3.69 -21.98
N GLU A 267 28.91 -3.75 -21.49
CA GLU A 267 29.99 -2.85 -21.89
C GLU A 267 30.72 -3.39 -23.13
N ILE A 268 30.74 -2.60 -24.20
CA ILE A 268 31.52 -2.90 -25.41
C ILE A 268 32.99 -2.51 -25.12
N LYS A 269 33.88 -3.49 -25.22
CA LYS A 269 35.30 -3.30 -24.95
C LYS A 269 36.03 -2.79 -26.20
N ASN A 270 36.92 -1.79 -26.00
CA ASN A 270 37.79 -1.19 -27.01
C ASN A 270 37.06 -0.84 -28.34
N PRO A 271 36.00 0.00 -28.27
CA PRO A 271 35.33 0.46 -29.48
C PRO A 271 36.28 1.33 -30.31
N THR A 272 36.35 1.10 -31.62
CA THR A 272 37.24 1.82 -32.55
C THR A 272 36.51 2.78 -33.46
N ALA A 273 35.34 2.41 -33.95
CA ALA A 273 34.50 3.25 -34.80
C ALA A 273 33.03 3.15 -34.48
N VAL A 274 32.25 4.14 -34.89
CA VAL A 274 30.80 4.17 -34.80
C VAL A 274 30.18 4.72 -36.09
N SER A 275 29.12 4.07 -36.54
CA SER A 275 28.27 4.62 -37.60
C SER A 275 26.84 4.82 -37.10
N VAL A 276 26.21 5.88 -37.54
CA VAL A 276 24.78 6.20 -37.25
C VAL A 276 24.15 6.61 -38.58
N GLY A 277 23.39 5.74 -39.19
CA GLY A 277 22.96 5.90 -40.58
C GLY A 277 24.16 6.04 -41.52
N ASP A 278 24.18 7.13 -42.31
CA ASP A 278 25.26 7.44 -43.23
C ASP A 278 26.44 8.18 -42.59
N ILE A 279 26.39 8.50 -41.32
CA ILE A 279 27.42 9.27 -40.59
C ILE A 279 28.39 8.27 -39.95
N HIS A 280 29.70 8.41 -40.24
CA HIS A 280 30.73 7.56 -39.69
C HIS A 280 31.78 8.37 -38.91
N TYR A 281 32.21 7.81 -37.78
CA TYR A 281 33.25 8.35 -36.92
C TYR A 281 34.29 7.29 -36.66
N ASP A 282 35.52 7.56 -37.12
CA ASP A 282 36.70 6.72 -36.85
C ASP A 282 37.37 7.09 -35.53
N LYS A 283 38.21 6.18 -35.03
CA LYS A 283 39.08 6.40 -33.88
C LYS A 283 38.35 6.93 -32.65
N LEU A 284 37.28 6.25 -32.31
CA LEU A 284 36.37 6.66 -31.22
C LEU A 284 37.07 7.07 -29.92
N GLN A 285 38.20 6.43 -29.57
CA GLN A 285 38.97 6.72 -28.36
C GLN A 285 39.79 8.02 -28.46
N GLU A 286 39.97 8.59 -29.63
CA GLU A 286 40.68 9.84 -29.90
C GLU A 286 39.71 11.05 -29.90
N LEU A 287 38.41 10.81 -30.01
CA LEU A 287 37.38 11.88 -30.07
C LEU A 287 37.30 12.67 -28.76
N SER A 288 37.00 13.97 -28.92
CA SER A 288 36.77 14.82 -27.77
C SER A 288 35.46 14.49 -27.03
N ASN A 289 35.36 14.94 -25.78
CA ASN A 289 34.12 14.77 -25.00
C ASN A 289 32.90 15.45 -25.67
N GLU A 290 33.11 16.46 -26.46
CA GLU A 290 32.04 17.16 -27.20
C GLU A 290 31.56 16.32 -28.38
N GLU A 291 32.48 15.73 -29.14
CA GLU A 291 32.14 14.83 -30.26
C GLU A 291 31.40 13.60 -29.72
N ILE A 292 31.83 13.00 -28.60
CA ILE A 292 31.11 11.88 -27.97
C ILE A 292 29.70 12.29 -27.53
N LYS A 293 29.52 13.50 -26.99
CA LYS A 293 28.17 14.02 -26.66
C LYS A 293 27.31 14.21 -27.91
N ASN A 294 27.90 14.64 -29.02
CA ASN A 294 27.18 14.79 -30.29
C ASN A 294 26.76 13.41 -30.81
N ILE A 295 27.64 12.41 -30.77
CA ILE A 295 27.31 11.02 -31.14
C ILE A 295 26.18 10.50 -30.23
N ALA A 296 26.28 10.68 -28.90
CA ALA A 296 25.24 10.27 -27.96
C ALA A 296 23.88 10.94 -28.27
N LYS A 297 23.91 12.22 -28.70
CA LYS A 297 22.70 12.94 -29.13
C LYS A 297 22.15 12.37 -30.42
N LEU A 298 22.98 12.11 -31.43
CA LEU A 298 22.57 11.49 -32.71
C LEU A 298 21.95 10.12 -32.49
N VAL A 299 22.56 9.26 -31.67
CA VAL A 299 22.02 7.94 -31.32
C VAL A 299 20.66 8.06 -30.64
N LYS A 300 20.51 9.03 -29.72
CA LYS A 300 19.23 9.29 -29.04
C LYS A 300 18.15 9.83 -29.97
N GLU A 301 18.53 10.69 -30.93
CA GLU A 301 17.62 11.27 -31.93
C GLU A 301 17.25 10.26 -33.02
N ALA A 302 18.17 9.37 -33.37
CA ALA A 302 17.91 8.24 -34.28
C ALA A 302 16.81 7.30 -33.76
N LYS A 303 16.59 7.30 -32.46
CA LYS A 303 15.67 6.38 -31.77
C LYS A 303 15.94 4.92 -32.17
N GLN A 304 15.00 4.32 -32.90
CA GLN A 304 15.13 2.98 -33.48
C GLN A 304 14.95 2.99 -35.03
N ASP A 305 15.06 4.19 -35.64
CA ASP A 305 14.76 4.41 -37.05
C ASP A 305 16.00 4.29 -37.93
N LEU A 306 17.22 4.37 -37.37
CA LEU A 306 18.48 4.32 -38.12
C LEU A 306 19.35 3.16 -37.67
N ALA A 307 20.04 2.55 -38.60
CA ALA A 307 21.07 1.56 -38.32
C ALA A 307 22.25 2.19 -37.57
N ILE A 308 22.73 1.52 -36.54
CA ILE A 308 23.86 1.95 -35.72
C ILE A 308 24.83 0.77 -35.66
N SER A 309 26.13 1.00 -35.93
CA SER A 309 27.15 0.00 -35.73
C SER A 309 28.32 0.50 -34.90
N ILE A 310 28.87 -0.38 -34.08
CA ILE A 310 30.06 -0.16 -33.25
C ILE A 310 31.09 -1.18 -33.65
N GLU A 311 32.22 -0.73 -34.14
CA GLU A 311 33.38 -1.60 -34.44
C GLU A 311 34.28 -1.67 -33.20
N THR A 312 34.90 -2.82 -33.01
CA THR A 312 35.85 -3.04 -31.90
C THR A 312 37.18 -3.52 -32.43
N GLU A 313 38.23 -3.43 -31.64
CA GLU A 313 39.59 -3.83 -32.04
C GLU A 313 39.74 -5.35 -32.21
N LYS A 314 39.03 -6.16 -31.40
CA LYS A 314 39.23 -7.63 -31.33
C LYS A 314 37.95 -8.44 -31.08
N ASP A 315 36.84 -7.78 -31.00
CA ASP A 315 35.58 -8.45 -30.62
C ASP A 315 34.52 -8.38 -31.76
N GLY A 316 34.90 -7.83 -32.91
CA GLY A 316 34.02 -7.70 -34.05
C GLY A 316 33.12 -6.51 -34.05
N ILE A 317 31.91 -6.65 -34.57
CA ILE A 317 30.97 -5.54 -34.81
C ILE A 317 29.65 -5.78 -34.05
N TYR A 318 29.19 -4.77 -33.33
CA TYR A 318 27.86 -4.70 -32.74
C TYR A 318 27.00 -3.79 -33.64
N ALA A 319 25.94 -4.30 -34.22
CA ALA A 319 25.08 -3.55 -35.14
C ALA A 319 23.61 -3.59 -34.67
N PHE A 320 22.98 -2.43 -34.56
CA PHE A 320 21.52 -2.32 -34.40
C PHE A 320 20.88 -2.28 -35.78
N ASN A 321 19.95 -3.20 -36.01
CA ASN A 321 19.15 -3.27 -37.22
C ASN A 321 17.73 -2.72 -36.93
N PRO A 322 17.35 -1.56 -37.54
CA PRO A 322 16.04 -0.95 -37.32
C PRO A 322 14.87 -1.81 -37.84
N ASP A 323 15.08 -2.62 -38.90
CA ASP A 323 14.01 -3.44 -39.49
C ASP A 323 13.50 -4.54 -38.56
N VAL A 324 14.35 -4.99 -37.63
CA VAL A 324 14.02 -6.05 -36.64
C VAL A 324 14.22 -5.63 -35.20
N CYS A 325 14.53 -4.35 -34.95
CA CYS A 325 14.74 -3.75 -33.63
C CYS A 325 15.67 -4.52 -32.70
N THR A 326 16.71 -5.18 -33.25
CA THR A 326 17.66 -5.98 -32.45
C THR A 326 19.10 -5.55 -32.68
N ILE A 327 19.95 -5.85 -31.69
CA ILE A 327 21.41 -5.71 -31.80
C ILE A 327 22.00 -7.06 -32.11
N ILE A 328 22.74 -7.13 -33.20
CA ILE A 328 23.50 -8.30 -33.67
C ILE A 328 24.97 -8.07 -33.35
N HIS A 329 25.61 -9.04 -32.71
CA HIS A 329 27.05 -9.07 -32.52
C HIS A 329 27.68 -10.06 -33.51
N THR A 330 28.49 -9.59 -34.44
CA THR A 330 29.26 -10.40 -35.36
C THR A 330 30.70 -10.42 -34.92
N LYS A 331 31.20 -11.55 -34.42
CA LYS A 331 32.58 -11.73 -33.98
C LYS A 331 33.56 -11.75 -35.15
N GLU A 332 34.88 -11.59 -34.90
CA GLU A 332 35.92 -11.69 -35.92
C GLU A 332 35.97 -13.05 -36.63
N ASP A 333 35.60 -14.13 -35.95
CA ASP A 333 35.52 -15.48 -36.53
C ASP A 333 34.25 -15.71 -37.37
N GLY A 334 33.41 -14.70 -37.54
CA GLY A 334 32.16 -14.76 -38.29
C GLY A 334 30.97 -15.31 -37.49
N THR A 335 31.15 -15.64 -36.22
CA THR A 335 30.04 -16.07 -35.35
C THR A 335 29.05 -14.91 -35.12
N ILE A 336 27.77 -15.18 -35.37
CA ILE A 336 26.70 -14.21 -35.23
C ILE A 336 25.89 -14.52 -33.97
N MET A 337 25.70 -13.52 -33.10
CA MET A 337 24.88 -13.60 -31.88
C MET A 337 23.80 -12.54 -31.92
N ASP A 338 22.57 -12.92 -31.75
CA ASP A 338 21.44 -12.00 -31.56
C ASP A 338 21.37 -11.61 -30.07
N LEU A 339 21.62 -10.34 -29.77
CA LEU A 339 21.60 -9.80 -28.42
C LEU A 339 20.22 -9.27 -27.98
N GLY A 340 19.25 -9.30 -28.89
CA GLY A 340 17.89 -8.84 -28.65
C GLY A 340 17.72 -7.32 -28.73
N CYS A 341 16.60 -6.82 -28.23
CA CYS A 341 16.25 -5.41 -28.29
C CYS A 341 17.05 -4.59 -27.26
N GLY A 342 17.73 -3.54 -27.73
CA GLY A 342 18.53 -2.68 -26.87
C GLY A 342 18.92 -1.37 -27.57
N THR A 343 19.55 -0.48 -26.81
CA THR A 343 20.08 0.79 -27.32
C THR A 343 21.53 0.97 -26.94
N PHE A 344 22.31 1.63 -27.84
CA PHE A 344 23.67 2.03 -27.53
C PHE A 344 23.68 3.30 -26.68
N VAL A 345 24.51 3.34 -25.65
CA VAL A 345 24.72 4.50 -24.79
C VAL A 345 26.19 4.87 -24.77
N PHE A 346 26.49 6.07 -25.21
CA PHE A 346 27.83 6.64 -25.23
C PHE A 346 28.08 7.50 -23.98
N LYS A 347 29.16 7.23 -23.26
CA LYS A 347 29.58 8.01 -22.09
C LYS A 347 30.97 8.59 -22.33
N ALA A 348 31.07 9.93 -22.32
CA ALA A 348 32.33 10.64 -22.38
C ALA A 348 33.18 10.35 -21.13
N SER A 349 34.51 10.21 -21.32
CA SER A 349 35.44 10.11 -20.21
C SER A 349 35.48 11.38 -19.35
N THR A 350 35.51 11.23 -18.03
CA THR A 350 35.62 12.36 -17.08
C THR A 350 37.08 12.63 -16.64
N GLY A 351 38.05 11.85 -17.10
CA GLY A 351 39.46 11.93 -16.67
C GLY A 351 40.34 12.83 -17.59
N LYS A 352 41.29 13.55 -16.97
CA LYS A 352 42.23 14.46 -17.69
C LYS A 352 43.38 13.73 -18.44
N LYS A 353 43.48 12.42 -18.34
CA LYS A 353 44.59 11.62 -18.96
C LYS A 353 44.08 10.25 -19.41
N ASN A 354 43.61 10.08 -20.53
CA ASN A 354 43.15 8.94 -21.30
C ASN A 354 41.64 8.98 -21.54
N SER A 355 41.32 9.21 -22.77
CA SER A 355 39.95 9.22 -23.31
C SER A 355 39.40 7.80 -23.48
N ASN A 356 39.23 7.06 -22.40
CA ASN A 356 38.49 5.82 -22.44
C ASN A 356 36.98 6.13 -22.42
N HIS A 357 36.46 6.54 -23.56
CA HIS A 357 35.02 6.66 -23.75
C HIS A 357 34.38 5.27 -23.65
N LYS A 358 33.24 5.19 -22.96
CA LYS A 358 32.53 3.95 -22.80
C LYS A 358 31.33 3.89 -23.72
N VAL A 359 31.17 2.77 -24.39
CA VAL A 359 29.95 2.42 -25.12
C VAL A 359 29.34 1.22 -24.43
N THR A 360 28.05 1.33 -24.10
CA THR A 360 27.31 0.24 -23.49
C THR A 360 26.03 -0.04 -24.26
N ILE A 361 25.59 -1.28 -24.25
CA ILE A 361 24.24 -1.65 -24.67
C ILE A 361 23.35 -1.67 -23.44
N THR A 362 22.25 -0.94 -23.49
CA THR A 362 21.21 -0.99 -22.47
C THR A 362 20.00 -1.72 -23.04
N PRO A 363 19.55 -2.81 -22.41
CA PRO A 363 18.39 -3.54 -22.90
C PRO A 363 17.11 -2.70 -22.75
N CYS A 364 16.17 -2.90 -23.67
CA CYS A 364 14.82 -2.31 -23.59
C CYS A 364 14.00 -3.11 -22.58
N THR A 365 13.87 -2.58 -21.39
CA THR A 365 13.16 -3.24 -20.28
C THR A 365 12.23 -2.27 -19.57
N THR A 366 11.13 -2.79 -19.01
CA THR A 366 10.19 -2.05 -18.21
C THR A 366 10.08 -2.70 -16.83
N GLY A 367 10.23 -1.89 -15.77
CA GLY A 367 9.98 -2.34 -14.41
C GLY A 367 8.48 -2.44 -14.15
N ASP A 368 8.05 -3.55 -13.53
CA ASP A 368 6.68 -3.80 -13.15
C ASP A 368 6.61 -4.59 -11.83
N TYR A 369 5.44 -4.93 -11.37
CA TYR A 369 5.25 -5.79 -10.22
C TYR A 369 3.93 -6.55 -10.31
N GLU A 370 3.88 -7.70 -9.62
CA GLU A 370 2.66 -8.48 -9.45
C GLU A 370 2.26 -8.58 -7.99
N ILE A 371 0.95 -8.60 -7.74
CA ILE A 371 0.38 -8.83 -6.42
C ILE A 371 -0.09 -10.26 -6.33
N ILE A 372 0.57 -11.02 -5.47
CA ILE A 372 0.42 -12.48 -5.39
C ILE A 372 0.01 -12.85 -3.97
N PRO A 373 -0.91 -13.82 -3.77
CA PRO A 373 -1.21 -14.34 -2.43
C PRO A 373 0.06 -14.74 -1.67
N HIS A 374 0.09 -14.49 -0.37
CA HIS A 374 1.22 -14.83 0.47
C HIS A 374 0.96 -16.12 1.24
N HIS A 375 2.01 -16.92 1.42
CA HIS A 375 2.03 -18.07 2.31
C HIS A 375 3.07 -17.90 3.40
N LYS A 376 2.73 -18.22 4.64
CA LYS A 376 3.63 -18.12 5.80
C LYS A 376 4.82 -19.08 5.67
N ASP A 377 4.61 -20.27 5.09
CA ASP A 377 5.68 -21.19 4.75
C ASP A 377 6.47 -20.68 3.55
N ALA A 378 7.77 -20.44 3.71
CA ALA A 378 8.62 -19.86 2.69
C ALA A 378 8.69 -20.69 1.40
N THR A 379 8.66 -22.03 1.52
CA THR A 379 8.71 -22.93 0.36
C THR A 379 7.40 -22.89 -0.41
N ALA A 380 6.26 -22.90 0.29
CA ALA A 380 4.95 -22.74 -0.32
C ALA A 380 4.81 -21.36 -0.98
N ASN A 381 5.31 -20.30 -0.34
CA ASN A 381 5.28 -18.96 -0.88
C ASN A 381 6.07 -18.82 -2.19
N THR A 382 7.27 -19.40 -2.25
CA THR A 382 8.07 -19.42 -3.50
C THR A 382 7.35 -20.18 -4.60
N LYS A 383 6.75 -21.33 -4.30
CA LYS A 383 5.98 -22.12 -5.29
C LYS A 383 4.76 -21.37 -5.81
N GLU A 384 4.07 -20.62 -4.96
CA GLU A 384 2.91 -19.81 -5.35
C GLU A 384 3.35 -18.68 -6.29
N ILE A 385 4.45 -17.97 -5.97
CA ILE A 385 5.02 -16.95 -6.84
C ILE A 385 5.36 -17.55 -8.21
N ASP A 386 6.07 -18.67 -8.24
CA ASP A 386 6.46 -19.33 -9.48
C ASP A 386 5.25 -19.79 -10.32
N ALA A 387 4.23 -20.34 -9.65
CA ALA A 387 3.00 -20.79 -10.31
C ALA A 387 2.21 -19.60 -10.89
N PHE A 388 2.11 -18.52 -10.13
CA PHE A 388 1.46 -17.28 -10.56
C PHE A 388 2.17 -16.68 -11.78
N MET A 389 3.49 -16.54 -11.71
CA MET A 389 4.28 -15.97 -12.79
C MET A 389 4.14 -16.79 -14.09
N LYS A 390 4.22 -18.11 -14.02
CA LYS A 390 4.03 -19.00 -15.18
C LYS A 390 2.64 -18.90 -15.79
N LYS A 391 1.62 -18.62 -14.98
CA LYS A 391 0.23 -18.56 -15.43
C LYS A 391 -0.17 -17.23 -16.04
N TYR A 392 0.35 -16.13 -15.54
CA TYR A 392 -0.16 -14.80 -15.84
C TYR A 392 0.85 -13.88 -16.53
N VAL A 393 2.15 -14.14 -16.43
CA VAL A 393 3.20 -13.31 -17.04
C VAL A 393 3.75 -14.03 -18.27
N PHE A 394 3.30 -13.61 -19.45
CA PHE A 394 3.66 -14.24 -20.72
C PHE A 394 4.92 -13.66 -21.37
N LYS A 395 5.28 -12.42 -21.03
CA LYS A 395 6.53 -11.80 -21.49
C LYS A 395 7.72 -12.38 -20.72
N PRO A 396 8.89 -12.51 -21.35
CA PRO A 396 10.11 -12.81 -20.62
C PRO A 396 10.36 -11.80 -19.50
N TYR A 397 10.75 -12.27 -18.34
CA TYR A 397 10.95 -11.45 -17.15
C TYR A 397 12.14 -11.91 -16.31
N ILE A 398 12.64 -10.97 -15.50
CA ILE A 398 13.59 -11.24 -14.42
C ILE A 398 12.90 -10.89 -13.12
N LEU A 399 12.89 -11.82 -12.17
CA LEU A 399 12.36 -11.56 -10.82
C LEU A 399 13.29 -10.60 -10.06
N GLY A 400 12.70 -9.56 -9.53
CA GLY A 400 13.33 -8.65 -8.59
C GLY A 400 13.02 -9.01 -7.13
N ASN A 401 13.05 -8.01 -6.26
CA ASN A 401 12.78 -8.21 -4.84
C ASN A 401 11.28 -8.48 -4.60
N ASN A 402 11.00 -9.41 -3.67
CA ASN A 402 9.68 -9.60 -3.11
C ASN A 402 9.54 -8.82 -1.80
N THR A 403 8.44 -8.08 -1.64
CA THR A 403 8.11 -7.36 -0.41
C THR A 403 6.72 -7.80 0.07
N VAL A 404 6.65 -8.23 1.32
CA VAL A 404 5.37 -8.66 1.91
C VAL A 404 4.64 -7.46 2.50
N GLY A 405 3.39 -7.28 2.09
CA GLY A 405 2.48 -6.26 2.60
C GLY A 405 1.27 -6.86 3.33
N VAL A 406 0.53 -6.00 4.03
CA VAL A 406 -0.77 -6.32 4.64
C VAL A 406 -1.79 -5.29 4.20
N GLU A 407 -2.93 -5.76 3.70
CA GLU A 407 -4.04 -4.94 3.22
C GLU A 407 -5.38 -5.60 3.59
N ILE A 408 -6.34 -4.81 4.03
CA ILE A 408 -7.68 -5.27 4.37
C ILE A 408 -8.65 -4.67 3.35
N ASN A 409 -9.05 -5.46 2.36
CA ASN A 409 -9.99 -5.05 1.31
C ASN A 409 -11.44 -5.24 1.76
N PHE A 410 -11.83 -4.53 2.84
CA PHE A 410 -13.11 -4.72 3.52
C PHE A 410 -14.32 -4.69 2.57
N ASN A 411 -14.37 -3.72 1.67
CA ASN A 411 -15.48 -3.57 0.74
C ASN A 411 -15.62 -4.77 -0.23
N LYS A 412 -14.51 -5.38 -0.63
CA LYS A 412 -14.52 -6.57 -1.49
C LYS A 412 -15.21 -7.74 -0.79
N GLU A 413 -15.01 -7.87 0.51
CA GLU A 413 -15.52 -9.00 1.29
C GLU A 413 -17.05 -8.98 1.43
N PHE A 414 -17.64 -7.79 1.50
CA PHE A 414 -19.10 -7.64 1.64
C PHE A 414 -19.78 -7.15 0.35
N TYR A 415 -19.05 -7.08 -0.76
CA TYR A 415 -19.63 -6.71 -2.04
C TYR A 415 -20.57 -7.78 -2.54
N VAL A 416 -21.82 -7.41 -2.71
CA VAL A 416 -22.83 -8.23 -3.38
C VAL A 416 -23.04 -7.64 -4.78
N PRO A 417 -22.69 -8.36 -5.86
CA PRO A 417 -22.92 -7.89 -7.22
C PRO A 417 -24.40 -7.62 -7.45
N GLU A 418 -24.75 -6.46 -7.97
CA GLU A 418 -26.11 -6.20 -8.44
C GLU A 418 -26.43 -7.20 -9.54
N LYS A 419 -27.60 -7.85 -9.41
CA LYS A 419 -28.13 -8.67 -10.50
C LYS A 419 -28.55 -7.72 -11.62
N LEU A 420 -27.73 -7.64 -12.66
CA LEU A 420 -28.09 -6.90 -13.86
C LEU A 420 -29.37 -7.50 -14.43
N GLU A 421 -30.41 -6.67 -14.55
CA GLU A 421 -31.61 -7.06 -15.26
C GLU A 421 -31.29 -7.29 -16.75
N LYS A 422 -31.90 -8.29 -17.35
CA LYS A 422 -31.69 -8.54 -18.78
C LYS A 422 -32.16 -7.31 -19.56
N ALA A 423 -31.43 -6.97 -20.61
CA ALA A 423 -31.77 -5.82 -21.47
C ALA A 423 -33.25 -5.88 -22.00
N GLU A 424 -33.75 -7.09 -22.25
CA GLU A 424 -35.15 -7.34 -22.65
C GLU A 424 -36.15 -6.93 -21.56
N ASP A 425 -35.87 -7.18 -20.30
CA ASP A 425 -36.72 -6.81 -19.17
C ASP A 425 -36.75 -5.30 -18.95
N ILE A 426 -35.57 -4.67 -19.08
CA ILE A 426 -35.43 -3.20 -19.02
C ILE A 426 -36.23 -2.55 -20.17
N LEU A 427 -36.09 -3.06 -21.40
CA LEU A 427 -36.82 -2.55 -22.56
C LEU A 427 -38.33 -2.73 -22.42
N ARG A 428 -38.78 -3.85 -21.81
CA ARG A 428 -40.19 -4.07 -21.50
C ARG A 428 -40.72 -3.02 -20.51
N LYS A 429 -40.02 -2.79 -19.39
CA LYS A 429 -40.35 -1.76 -18.39
C LYS A 429 -40.41 -0.36 -19.00
N ILE A 430 -39.46 -0.02 -19.87
CA ILE A 430 -39.44 1.27 -20.58
C ILE A 430 -40.68 1.40 -21.48
N LYS A 431 -41.10 0.35 -22.21
CA LYS A 431 -42.29 0.37 -23.05
C LYS A 431 -43.56 0.51 -22.22
N GLU A 432 -43.64 -0.18 -21.09
CA GLU A 432 -44.79 -0.06 -20.15
C GLU A 432 -44.91 1.36 -19.60
N LEU A 433 -43.79 1.93 -19.08
CA LEU A 433 -43.73 3.30 -18.59
C LEU A 433 -44.10 4.33 -19.68
N ASN A 434 -43.62 4.17 -20.90
CA ASN A 434 -43.95 5.04 -22.02
C ASN A 434 -45.45 4.95 -22.42
N SER A 435 -46.07 3.79 -22.26
CA SER A 435 -47.51 3.64 -22.50
C SER A 435 -48.34 4.29 -21.39
N GLU A 436 -47.92 4.20 -20.14
CA GLU A 436 -48.54 4.90 -19.02
C GLU A 436 -48.41 6.43 -19.16
N PHE A 437 -47.26 6.95 -19.54
CA PHE A 437 -47.07 8.38 -19.80
C PHE A 437 -48.00 8.91 -20.90
N LYS A 438 -48.17 8.16 -21.99
CA LYS A 438 -49.11 8.55 -23.06
C LYS A 438 -50.57 8.62 -22.59
N ASN A 439 -50.92 7.91 -21.54
CA ASN A 439 -52.26 7.94 -20.95
C ASN A 439 -52.48 9.10 -19.96
N PHE A 440 -51.42 9.82 -19.58
CA PHE A 440 -51.45 11.01 -18.71
C PHE A 440 -51.46 12.34 -19.50
N GLU A 441 -51.28 12.32 -20.82
CA GLU A 441 -51.34 13.51 -21.69
C GLU A 441 -52.76 13.72 -22.31
N LEU A 442 -53.81 13.50 -21.51
CA LEU A 442 -55.18 13.85 -21.89
C LEU A 442 -55.85 14.74 -20.84
#